data_96c7bc192a44dca38cb7ffb7a2e91ec1
#
_entry.id   96c7bc192a44dca38cb7ffb7a2e91ec1
#
_cell.length_a   1.000
_cell.length_b   1.000
_cell.length_c   1.000
_cell.angle_alpha   90.00
_cell.angle_beta   90.00
_cell.angle_gamma   90.00
#
_symmetry.space_group_name_H-M   'P 1'
#
loop_
_entity.id
_entity.type
_entity.pdbx_description
1 polymer ?
#
loop_
_entity_poly.entity_id
_entity_poly.type
_entity_poly.pdbx_seq_one_letter_code
_entity_poly.pdbx_strand_id
1 'polypeptide(L)'
;MRKTIYAKMTALPVGLCALAFAVTSCGSSEYKKFADNEGKQVASILRENDCLACHSENAPLPFYGNLPLIGPVVQADMKEAVHYVDLTAMVEALENGQPVSEVDLAKVENTALSGSMPPAKYSHMPMHWGTSLDDNEKAVIISWAKNVRKDRFTTETV
;
A
#
# COMPACT_ATOMS: atom_id res chain seq x y z
N MET A 1 25.04 62.59 59.54
CA MET A 1 25.49 61.96 58.31
C MET A 1 24.91 60.54 58.28
N ARG A 2 23.80 60.30 57.56
CA ARG A 2 23.22 58.97 57.42
C ARG A 2 23.40 58.56 55.94
N LYS A 3 24.15 57.50 55.65
CA LYS A 3 24.36 56.94 54.37
C LYS A 3 23.25 55.93 54.09
N THR A 4 22.38 56.19 53.08
CA THR A 4 21.34 55.32 52.61
C THR A 4 21.94 54.30 51.62
N ILE A 5 21.85 53.01 51.94
CA ILE A 5 22.34 51.92 51.13
C ILE A 5 21.14 51.47 50.25
N TYR A 6 21.20 51.71 48.93
CA TYR A 6 20.28 51.17 48.01
C TYR A 6 20.66 49.72 47.65
N ALA A 7 19.82 48.78 48.04
CA ALA A 7 19.91 47.38 47.59
C ALA A 7 19.48 47.27 46.14
N LYS A 8 20.38 46.81 45.31
CA LYS A 8 20.07 46.43 43.90
C LYS A 8 19.32 45.09 43.90
N MET A 9 18.02 45.10 43.58
CA MET A 9 17.28 43.91 43.19
C MET A 9 17.73 43.49 41.79
N THR A 10 18.42 42.38 41.71
CA THR A 10 18.71 41.69 40.45
C THR A 10 17.46 40.93 40.02
N ALA A 11 16.89 41.33 38.89
CA ALA A 11 15.83 40.63 38.24
C ALA A 11 16.37 39.28 37.70
N LEU A 12 15.75 38.16 38.12
CA LEU A 12 15.95 36.85 37.48
C LEU A 12 15.36 36.87 36.08
N PRO A 13 16.02 36.29 35.08
CA PRO A 13 15.45 36.16 33.76
C PRO A 13 14.41 35.02 33.77
N VAL A 14 13.17 35.38 33.49
CA VAL A 14 12.10 34.44 33.06
C VAL A 14 12.43 34.00 31.63
N GLY A 15 13.12 32.91 31.51
CA GLY A 15 13.55 32.40 30.19
C GLY A 15 13.81 30.92 30.20
N LEU A 16 12.84 30.09 30.68
CA LEU A 16 13.02 28.63 30.57
C LEU A 16 11.66 27.89 30.54
N CYS A 17 10.83 28.15 29.54
CA CYS A 17 9.61 27.36 29.30
C CYS A 17 9.18 27.33 27.82
N ALA A 18 10.08 27.43 26.84
CA ALA A 18 9.72 27.43 25.43
C ALA A 18 10.42 26.33 24.60
N LEU A 19 10.86 25.23 25.23
CA LEU A 19 11.60 24.17 24.48
C LEU A 19 11.00 22.76 24.57
N ALA A 20 9.72 22.60 24.90
CA ALA A 20 9.12 21.30 25.10
C ALA A 20 8.00 20.92 24.09
N PHE A 21 7.73 21.70 23.02
CA PHE A 21 6.61 21.43 22.10
C PHE A 21 6.99 21.18 20.63
N ALA A 22 8.25 20.93 20.31
CA ALA A 22 8.66 20.75 18.91
C ALA A 22 8.98 19.31 18.49
N VAL A 23 8.68 18.28 19.29
CA VAL A 23 9.13 16.90 19.00
C VAL A 23 8.02 15.96 18.52
N THR A 24 6.76 16.38 18.48
CA THR A 24 5.63 15.47 18.16
C THR A 24 5.12 15.54 16.72
N SER A 25 5.66 16.39 15.85
CA SER A 25 5.13 16.53 14.47
C SER A 25 5.99 15.89 13.38
N CYS A 26 7.14 15.30 13.69
CA CYS A 26 8.04 14.78 12.66
C CYS A 26 7.73 13.34 12.21
N GLY A 27 7.01 12.55 13.02
CA GLY A 27 6.77 11.14 12.72
C GLY A 27 5.69 10.89 11.66
N SER A 28 4.63 11.69 11.64
CA SER A 28 3.47 11.43 10.77
C SER A 28 3.71 11.75 9.28
N SER A 29 4.49 12.77 8.98
CA SER A 29 4.78 13.18 7.59
C SER A 29 5.77 12.25 6.90
N GLU A 30 6.78 11.78 7.62
CA GLU A 30 7.80 10.87 7.07
C GLU A 30 7.23 9.46 6.87
N TYR A 31 6.40 9.00 7.79
CA TYR A 31 5.72 7.71 7.71
C TYR A 31 4.70 7.65 6.56
N LYS A 32 3.89 8.69 6.38
CA LYS A 32 2.96 8.81 5.24
C LYS A 32 3.70 8.75 3.90
N LYS A 33 4.85 9.41 3.79
CA LYS A 33 5.70 9.36 2.59
C LYS A 33 6.28 7.97 2.34
N PHE A 34 6.54 7.20 3.39
CA PHE A 34 7.04 5.82 3.30
C PHE A 34 5.94 4.87 2.80
N ALA A 35 4.74 4.96 3.36
CA ALA A 35 3.57 4.20 2.93
C ALA A 35 3.16 4.51 1.47
N ASP A 36 3.26 5.76 1.03
CA ASP A 36 3.03 6.18 -0.35
C ASP A 36 4.06 5.55 -1.33
N ASN A 37 5.32 5.38 -0.93
CA ASN A 37 6.33 4.72 -1.74
C ASN A 37 6.12 3.21 -1.83
N GLU A 38 5.76 2.55 -0.72
CA GLU A 38 5.44 1.12 -0.71
C GLU A 38 4.21 0.82 -1.56
N GLY A 39 3.17 1.67 -1.49
CA GLY A 39 1.97 1.54 -2.32
C GLY A 39 2.28 1.62 -3.82
N LYS A 40 3.14 2.54 -4.24
CA LYS A 40 3.59 2.64 -5.63
C LYS A 40 4.40 1.42 -6.07
N GLN A 41 5.21 0.88 -5.17
CA GLN A 41 5.96 -0.35 -5.43
C GLN A 41 5.03 -1.54 -5.60
N VAL A 42 3.97 -1.65 -4.77
CA VAL A 42 2.93 -2.67 -4.94
C VAL A 42 2.21 -2.51 -6.28
N ALA A 43 1.86 -1.28 -6.67
CA ALA A 43 1.26 -1.01 -7.99
C ALA A 43 2.16 -1.48 -9.15
N SER A 44 3.48 -1.22 -9.06
CA SER A 44 4.46 -1.69 -10.05
C SER A 44 4.49 -3.23 -10.11
N ILE A 45 4.58 -3.90 -8.98
CA ILE A 45 4.57 -5.36 -8.88
C ILE A 45 3.31 -5.95 -9.54
N LEU A 46 2.13 -5.39 -9.26
CA LEU A 46 0.86 -5.87 -9.84
C LEU A 46 0.80 -5.67 -11.37
N ARG A 47 1.43 -4.63 -11.90
CA ARG A 47 1.53 -4.41 -13.35
C ARG A 47 2.57 -5.32 -14.00
N GLU A 48 3.75 -5.43 -13.43
CA GLU A 48 4.86 -6.21 -13.97
C GLU A 48 4.57 -7.71 -14.02
N ASN A 49 3.74 -8.19 -13.10
CA ASN A 49 3.27 -9.58 -13.06
C ASN A 49 1.96 -9.81 -13.83
N ASP A 50 1.56 -8.89 -14.71
CA ASP A 50 0.37 -9.00 -15.56
C ASP A 50 -0.95 -9.29 -14.80
N CYS A 51 -1.05 -8.95 -13.51
CA CYS A 51 -2.23 -9.22 -12.70
C CYS A 51 -3.50 -8.58 -13.28
N LEU A 52 -3.36 -7.39 -13.89
CA LEU A 52 -4.46 -6.65 -14.49
C LEU A 52 -5.00 -7.34 -15.76
N ALA A 53 -4.26 -8.24 -16.39
CA ALA A 53 -4.72 -8.97 -17.56
C ALA A 53 -5.98 -9.82 -17.28
N CYS A 54 -6.18 -10.23 -16.02
CA CYS A 54 -7.37 -10.95 -15.57
C CYS A 54 -8.23 -10.14 -14.60
N HIS A 55 -7.60 -9.27 -13.79
CA HIS A 55 -8.24 -8.52 -12.72
C HIS A 55 -8.58 -7.07 -13.11
N SER A 56 -8.96 -6.81 -14.36
CA SER A 56 -9.44 -5.52 -14.84
C SER A 56 -10.67 -5.70 -15.73
N GLU A 57 -11.71 -4.89 -15.49
CA GLU A 57 -12.92 -4.89 -16.33
C GLU A 57 -12.63 -4.56 -17.80
N ASN A 58 -11.59 -3.77 -18.05
CA ASN A 58 -11.20 -3.32 -19.38
C ASN A 58 -10.03 -4.12 -19.97
N ALA A 59 -9.63 -5.24 -19.34
CA ALA A 59 -8.58 -6.08 -19.88
C ALA A 59 -8.96 -6.65 -21.25
N PRO A 60 -8.09 -6.52 -22.27
CA PRO A 60 -8.37 -7.12 -23.57
C PRO A 60 -8.38 -8.65 -23.45
N LEU A 61 -9.36 -9.28 -24.08
CA LEU A 61 -9.41 -10.74 -24.12
C LEU A 61 -8.14 -11.27 -24.81
N PRO A 62 -7.37 -12.16 -24.19
CA PRO A 62 -6.18 -12.72 -24.82
C PRO A 62 -6.57 -13.55 -26.05
N PHE A 63 -5.65 -13.73 -27.00
CA PHE A 63 -5.94 -14.42 -28.28
C PHE A 63 -6.55 -15.82 -28.09
N TYR A 64 -6.12 -16.55 -27.08
CA TYR A 64 -6.63 -17.87 -26.74
C TYR A 64 -8.03 -17.83 -26.10
N GLY A 65 -8.47 -16.68 -25.62
CA GLY A 65 -9.83 -16.46 -25.11
C GLY A 65 -10.91 -16.48 -26.19
N ASN A 66 -10.52 -16.51 -27.47
CA ASN A 66 -11.43 -16.69 -28.61
C ASN A 66 -11.41 -18.11 -29.19
N LEU A 67 -10.59 -19.01 -28.65
CA LEU A 67 -10.50 -20.38 -29.14
C LEU A 67 -11.70 -21.21 -28.68
N PRO A 68 -12.23 -22.11 -29.55
CA PRO A 68 -13.24 -23.07 -29.14
C PRO A 68 -12.76 -23.89 -27.94
N LEU A 69 -13.66 -24.21 -27.02
CA LEU A 69 -13.42 -24.98 -25.77
C LEU A 69 -12.65 -24.23 -24.70
N ILE A 70 -11.62 -23.47 -25.03
CA ILE A 70 -10.78 -22.73 -24.03
C ILE A 70 -11.39 -21.36 -23.75
N GLY A 71 -11.84 -20.65 -24.79
CA GLY A 71 -12.33 -19.28 -24.69
C GLY A 71 -13.41 -19.08 -23.62
N PRO A 72 -14.46 -19.89 -23.57
CA PRO A 72 -15.51 -19.76 -22.57
C PRO A 72 -14.98 -19.90 -21.13
N VAL A 73 -13.99 -20.77 -20.91
CA VAL A 73 -13.35 -20.95 -19.58
C VAL A 73 -12.56 -19.70 -19.20
N VAL A 74 -11.73 -19.19 -20.12
CA VAL A 74 -10.93 -17.98 -19.89
C VAL A 74 -11.82 -16.77 -19.59
N GLN A 75 -12.88 -16.58 -20.37
CA GLN A 75 -13.82 -15.46 -20.15
C GLN A 75 -14.54 -15.57 -18.80
N ALA A 76 -14.94 -16.78 -18.39
CA ALA A 76 -15.55 -17.00 -17.10
C ALA A 76 -14.57 -16.71 -15.95
N ASP A 77 -13.32 -17.16 -16.07
CA ASP A 77 -12.28 -16.92 -15.07
C ASP A 77 -11.91 -15.43 -14.95
N MET A 78 -11.81 -14.70 -16.06
CA MET A 78 -11.57 -13.25 -16.06
C MET A 78 -12.72 -12.51 -15.36
N LYS A 79 -13.96 -12.89 -15.63
CA LYS A 79 -15.13 -12.31 -14.96
C LYS A 79 -15.12 -12.59 -13.45
N GLU A 80 -14.76 -13.80 -13.05
CA GLU A 80 -14.63 -14.16 -11.64
C GLU A 80 -13.48 -13.42 -10.96
N ALA A 81 -12.35 -13.26 -11.65
CA ALA A 81 -11.20 -12.52 -11.17
C ALA A 81 -11.55 -11.05 -10.83
N VAL A 82 -12.22 -10.35 -11.74
CA VAL A 82 -12.71 -8.98 -11.54
C VAL A 82 -13.73 -8.93 -10.38
N HIS A 83 -14.65 -9.90 -10.32
CA HIS A 83 -15.60 -9.97 -9.21
C HIS A 83 -14.93 -10.19 -7.86
N TYR A 84 -13.84 -10.96 -7.83
CA TYR A 84 -13.06 -11.14 -6.62
C TYR A 84 -12.34 -9.85 -6.21
N VAL A 85 -11.60 -9.22 -7.11
CA VAL A 85 -10.95 -7.92 -6.93
C VAL A 85 -10.73 -7.26 -8.30
N ASP A 86 -11.21 -6.03 -8.46
CA ASP A 86 -10.82 -5.17 -9.58
C ASP A 86 -9.52 -4.41 -9.19
N LEU A 87 -8.43 -4.82 -9.79
CA LEU A 87 -7.13 -4.20 -9.54
C LEU A 87 -6.94 -2.86 -10.24
N THR A 88 -7.78 -2.48 -11.21
CA THR A 88 -7.65 -1.20 -11.91
C THR A 88 -7.77 -0.04 -10.94
N ALA A 89 -8.89 0.04 -10.22
CA ALA A 89 -9.14 1.09 -9.24
C ALA A 89 -8.12 1.07 -8.10
N MET A 90 -7.71 -0.12 -7.67
CA MET A 90 -6.70 -0.27 -6.60
C MET A 90 -5.33 0.26 -7.05
N VAL A 91 -4.85 -0.12 -8.24
CA VAL A 91 -3.55 0.32 -8.76
C VAL A 91 -3.56 1.83 -8.98
N GLU A 92 -4.62 2.40 -9.56
CA GLU A 92 -4.77 3.85 -9.71
C GLU A 92 -4.73 4.58 -8.37
N ALA A 93 -5.40 4.05 -7.34
CA ALA A 93 -5.36 4.61 -6.00
C ALA A 93 -3.93 4.60 -5.42
N LEU A 94 -3.22 3.49 -5.54
CA LEU A 94 -1.84 3.33 -5.06
C LEU A 94 -0.87 4.28 -5.76
N GLU A 95 -0.97 4.43 -7.09
CA GLU A 95 -0.13 5.33 -7.88
C GLU A 95 -0.33 6.81 -7.49
N ASN A 96 -1.55 7.16 -7.09
CA ASN A 96 -1.92 8.51 -6.67
C ASN A 96 -1.80 8.73 -5.15
N GLY A 97 -1.28 7.78 -4.39
CA GLY A 97 -1.17 7.88 -2.93
C GLY A 97 -2.53 7.95 -2.22
N GLN A 98 -3.56 7.36 -2.84
CA GLN A 98 -4.92 7.30 -2.27
C GLN A 98 -5.10 6.02 -1.44
N PRO A 99 -5.96 6.06 -0.42
CA PRO A 99 -6.23 4.88 0.39
C PRO A 99 -6.96 3.81 -0.41
N VAL A 100 -6.60 2.54 -0.20
CA VAL A 100 -7.30 1.38 -0.74
C VAL A 100 -8.27 0.81 0.31
N SER A 101 -9.30 0.08 -0.14
CA SER A 101 -10.23 -0.56 0.78
C SER A 101 -9.55 -1.67 1.59
N GLU A 102 -10.01 -1.92 2.84
CA GLU A 102 -9.48 -3.01 3.65
C GLU A 102 -9.77 -4.38 3.01
N VAL A 103 -10.89 -4.49 2.31
CA VAL A 103 -11.27 -5.73 1.62
C VAL A 103 -10.29 -6.07 0.50
N ASP A 104 -9.94 -5.10 -0.35
CA ASP A 104 -9.01 -5.31 -1.46
C ASP A 104 -7.59 -5.51 -0.96
N LEU A 105 -7.18 -4.75 0.07
CA LEU A 105 -5.90 -4.95 0.76
C LEU A 105 -5.77 -6.38 1.30
N ALA A 106 -6.79 -6.88 1.99
CA ALA A 106 -6.80 -8.24 2.54
C ALA A 106 -6.77 -9.31 1.45
N LYS A 107 -7.46 -9.10 0.32
CA LYS A 107 -7.45 -10.04 -0.83
C LYS A 107 -6.06 -10.14 -1.46
N VAL A 108 -5.41 -9.00 -1.70
CA VAL A 108 -4.06 -8.97 -2.29
C VAL A 108 -3.02 -9.54 -1.32
N GLU A 109 -3.09 -9.21 -0.03
CA GLU A 109 -2.24 -9.79 1.00
C GLU A 109 -2.42 -11.32 1.09
N ASN A 110 -3.65 -11.81 1.11
CA ASN A 110 -3.93 -13.24 1.15
C ASN A 110 -3.38 -13.97 -0.09
N THR A 111 -3.45 -13.34 -1.26
CA THR A 111 -2.85 -13.87 -2.48
C THR A 111 -1.33 -13.98 -2.38
N ALA A 112 -0.66 -12.97 -1.82
CA ALA A 112 0.78 -13.01 -1.58
C ALA A 112 1.17 -14.08 -0.56
N LEU A 113 0.38 -14.24 0.51
CA LEU A 113 0.61 -15.26 1.55
C LEU A 113 0.39 -16.69 1.04
N SER A 114 -0.65 -16.90 0.26
CA SER A 114 -1.05 -18.25 -0.21
C SER A 114 -0.33 -18.69 -1.47
N GLY A 115 0.21 -17.74 -2.27
CA GLY A 115 0.76 -18.03 -3.59
C GLY A 115 -0.29 -18.60 -4.56
N SER A 116 -1.57 -18.23 -4.40
CA SER A 116 -2.69 -18.80 -5.15
C SER A 116 -2.83 -18.25 -6.57
N MET A 117 -2.07 -17.19 -6.93
CA MET A 117 -2.09 -16.59 -8.27
C MET A 117 -0.72 -16.68 -8.94
N PRO A 118 -0.68 -16.96 -10.24
CA PRO A 118 -1.82 -17.39 -11.08
C PRO A 118 -2.34 -18.78 -10.69
N PRO A 119 -3.62 -19.09 -10.97
CA PRO A 119 -4.15 -20.43 -10.75
C PRO A 119 -3.33 -21.51 -11.48
N ALA A 120 -3.17 -22.70 -10.87
CA ALA A 120 -2.31 -23.78 -11.37
C ALA A 120 -2.55 -24.15 -12.84
N LYS A 121 -3.81 -24.05 -13.31
CA LYS A 121 -4.16 -24.31 -14.72
C LYS A 121 -3.52 -23.32 -15.71
N TYR A 122 -3.13 -22.13 -15.26
CA TYR A 122 -2.46 -21.11 -16.08
C TYR A 122 -0.94 -21.09 -15.87
N SER A 123 -0.45 -21.38 -14.67
CA SER A 123 0.98 -21.33 -14.34
C SER A 123 1.86 -22.26 -15.20
N HIS A 124 1.28 -23.31 -15.78
CA HIS A 124 1.97 -24.24 -16.67
C HIS A 124 1.91 -23.84 -18.16
N MET A 125 1.18 -22.77 -18.50
CA MET A 125 1.10 -22.31 -19.89
C MET A 125 2.26 -21.36 -20.22
N PRO A 126 2.94 -21.54 -21.38
CA PRO A 126 4.10 -20.70 -21.75
C PRO A 126 3.83 -19.20 -21.73
N MET A 127 2.59 -18.78 -22.02
CA MET A 127 2.19 -17.37 -22.03
C MET A 127 2.08 -16.76 -20.62
N HIS A 128 2.14 -17.57 -19.57
CA HIS A 128 2.09 -17.14 -18.18
C HIS A 128 3.40 -17.37 -17.41
N TRP A 129 4.47 -17.74 -18.12
CA TRP A 129 5.77 -17.90 -17.47
C TRP A 129 6.30 -16.55 -16.98
N GLY A 130 6.64 -16.49 -15.69
CA GLY A 130 7.15 -15.27 -15.07
C GLY A 130 6.10 -14.32 -14.54
N THR A 131 4.81 -14.71 -14.52
CA THR A 131 3.72 -13.88 -13.97
C THR A 131 3.42 -14.18 -12.49
N SER A 132 4.15 -15.08 -11.85
CA SER A 132 3.99 -15.38 -10.42
C SER A 132 4.88 -14.50 -9.57
N LEU A 133 4.32 -14.00 -8.46
CA LEU A 133 5.06 -13.24 -7.47
C LEU A 133 6.26 -14.03 -6.94
N ASP A 134 7.43 -13.44 -6.96
CA ASP A 134 8.60 -13.97 -6.26
C ASP A 134 8.52 -13.71 -4.74
N ASP A 135 9.48 -14.26 -3.98
CA ASP A 135 9.45 -14.14 -2.52
C ASP A 135 9.72 -12.71 -2.02
N ASN A 136 10.46 -11.90 -2.78
CA ASN A 136 10.69 -10.50 -2.45
C ASN A 136 9.43 -9.66 -2.71
N GLU A 137 8.76 -9.87 -3.82
CA GLU A 137 7.50 -9.21 -4.18
C GLU A 137 6.39 -9.53 -3.17
N LYS A 138 6.28 -10.81 -2.79
CA LYS A 138 5.37 -11.23 -1.70
C LYS A 138 5.68 -10.52 -0.39
N ALA A 139 6.96 -10.44 -0.01
CA ALA A 139 7.39 -9.75 1.21
C ALA A 139 7.04 -8.25 1.18
N VAL A 140 7.20 -7.59 0.04
CA VAL A 140 6.82 -6.18 -0.16
C VAL A 140 5.32 -5.99 0.04
N ILE A 141 4.49 -6.81 -0.60
CA ILE A 141 3.02 -6.73 -0.49
C ILE A 141 2.58 -6.95 0.97
N ILE A 142 3.12 -7.95 1.65
CA ILE A 142 2.79 -8.28 3.04
C ILE A 142 3.23 -7.16 3.99
N SER A 143 4.43 -6.60 3.79
CA SER A 143 4.95 -5.48 4.57
C SER A 143 4.06 -4.24 4.42
N TRP A 144 3.75 -3.88 3.17
CA TRP A 144 2.87 -2.77 2.86
C TRP A 144 1.50 -2.92 3.54
N ALA A 145 0.86 -4.10 3.44
CA ALA A 145 -0.44 -4.35 4.04
C ALA A 145 -0.42 -4.15 5.57
N LYS A 146 0.64 -4.63 6.25
CA LYS A 146 0.84 -4.41 7.69
C LYS A 146 1.01 -2.92 8.03
N ASN A 147 1.77 -2.20 7.23
CA ASN A 147 2.05 -0.78 7.46
C ASN A 147 0.79 0.06 7.27
N VAL A 148 0.00 -0.19 6.22
CA VAL A 148 -1.29 0.49 6.00
C VAL A 148 -2.25 0.27 7.17
N ARG A 149 -2.35 -0.95 7.70
CA ARG A 149 -3.21 -1.22 8.87
C ARG A 149 -2.72 -0.52 10.12
N LYS A 150 -1.42 -0.55 10.37
CA LYS A 150 -0.83 0.14 11.52
C LYS A 150 -1.16 1.64 11.50
N ASP A 151 -1.11 2.28 10.34
CA ASP A 151 -1.46 3.69 10.19
C ASP A 151 -2.93 3.99 10.49
N ARG A 152 -3.83 3.14 10.02
CA ARG A 152 -5.26 3.29 10.29
C ARG A 152 -5.54 3.25 11.79
N PHE A 153 -4.97 2.29 12.51
CA PHE A 153 -5.17 2.16 13.96
C PHE A 153 -4.56 3.32 14.76
N THR A 154 -3.44 3.89 14.31
CA THR A 154 -2.84 5.05 14.99
C THR A 154 -3.63 6.34 14.78
N THR A 155 -4.33 6.48 13.68
CA THR A 155 -5.13 7.67 13.36
C THR A 155 -6.49 7.68 14.08
N GLU A 156 -7.05 6.50 14.41
CA GLU A 156 -8.33 6.38 15.13
C GLU A 156 -8.21 6.59 16.65
N THR A 157 -7.00 6.62 17.20
CA THR A 157 -6.73 6.74 18.64
C THR A 157 -6.37 8.16 19.09
N VAL A 158 -6.45 9.16 18.24
CA VAL A 158 -6.20 10.59 18.52
C VAL A 158 -7.46 11.39 18.40
#